data_551780546d7a19cf31e7366f8c4952d6
#
_entry.id   551780546d7a19cf31e7366f8c4952d6
#
_cell.length_a   1.000
_cell.length_b   1.000
_cell.length_c   1.000
_cell.angle_alpha   90.00
_cell.angle_beta   90.00
_cell.angle_gamma   90.00
#
_symmetry.space_group_name_H-M   'P 1'
#
loop_
_entity.id
_entity.type
_entity.pdbx_description
1 polymer ?
#
loop_
_entity_poly.entity_id
_entity_poly.type
_entity_poly.pdbx_seq_one_letter_code
_entity_poly.pdbx_strand_id
1 'polypeptide(L)'
;LTGARQPAEQPLPGFQVVQPMVFSGIYPINTADFERLKAAMAKLQLNDAAFQFMAESSVALGFGFRCGFLGLLHMEIILERLRREFDMDIIATYPSVIYEVQRTNGEVLRIDNPDQLPDPSVIDEIREPMVRCFVMVPNEYISPILQLVMEKRGEVSHTESIDTKRVMLTTELPLNEILVDFVDKMKSITRGYGSMNYEQAGYKPAKLVKLEMLVNNEPVDAFSSIVHREKAESRGRALAAKLKEVIPQQLYQVAIQAAIGGKIVARESVSAMRKNVTAKCYGGDITRKRKLLEKQKEGKKRMKAVGRVNIPQEAFVQVLRTS
;
A
#
# COMPACT_ATOMS: atom_id res chain seq x y z
N LEU A 1 4.19 -24.26 22.67
CA LEU A 1 3.16 -25.17 23.18
C LEU A 1 3.86 -26.29 23.92
N THR A 2 3.37 -26.60 25.13
CA THR A 2 3.86 -27.72 25.95
C THR A 2 2.69 -28.59 26.38
N GLY A 3 2.98 -29.82 26.85
CA GLY A 3 1.95 -30.73 27.34
C GLY A 3 1.26 -30.20 28.61
N ALA A 4 -0.06 -30.30 28.69
CA ALA A 4 -0.83 -29.80 29.83
C ALA A 4 -0.48 -30.50 31.16
N ARG A 5 -0.01 -31.75 31.14
CA ARG A 5 0.33 -32.53 32.35
C ARG A 5 1.72 -32.21 32.92
N GLN A 6 2.65 -31.82 32.07
CA GLN A 6 4.02 -31.41 32.44
C GLN A 6 4.44 -30.25 31.55
N PRO A 7 4.03 -29.02 31.86
CA PRO A 7 4.41 -27.86 31.10
C PRO A 7 5.92 -27.59 31.26
N ALA A 8 6.59 -27.22 30.20
CA ALA A 8 7.95 -26.76 30.27
C ALA A 8 8.00 -25.40 31.00
N GLU A 9 8.84 -25.28 32.02
CA GLU A 9 9.00 -24.06 32.81
C GLU A 9 9.82 -22.98 32.07
N GLN A 10 10.69 -23.41 31.16
CA GLN A 10 11.56 -22.50 30.40
C GLN A 10 11.53 -22.86 28.91
N PRO A 11 11.62 -21.86 28.00
CA PRO A 11 11.80 -22.13 26.59
C PRO A 11 13.18 -22.78 26.31
N LEU A 12 13.27 -23.61 25.26
CA LEU A 12 14.55 -24.14 24.83
C LEU A 12 15.49 -22.99 24.43
N PRO A 13 16.79 -23.06 24.76
CA PRO A 13 17.76 -22.05 24.36
C PRO A 13 17.94 -22.02 22.84
N GLY A 14 18.23 -20.84 22.29
CA GLY A 14 18.53 -20.66 20.87
C GLY A 14 17.34 -20.22 20.00
N PHE A 15 16.13 -20.12 20.54
CA PHE A 15 15.02 -19.50 19.81
C PHE A 15 15.26 -17.99 19.67
N GLN A 16 15.32 -17.51 18.42
CA GLN A 16 15.35 -16.08 18.10
C GLN A 16 13.92 -15.62 17.76
N VAL A 17 13.52 -14.50 18.35
CA VAL A 17 12.27 -13.83 17.97
C VAL A 17 12.49 -13.18 16.61
N VAL A 18 11.83 -13.69 15.59
CA VAL A 18 11.89 -13.12 14.26
C VAL A 18 11.04 -11.85 14.22
N GLN A 19 11.65 -10.75 13.81
CA GLN A 19 10.95 -9.47 13.71
C GLN A 19 10.23 -9.35 12.37
N PRO A 20 8.97 -8.89 12.34
CA PRO A 20 8.28 -8.60 11.09
C PRO A 20 8.99 -7.48 10.31
N MET A 21 8.99 -7.60 9.00
CA MET A 21 9.63 -6.62 8.10
C MET A 21 8.61 -5.88 7.23
N VAL A 22 7.44 -6.49 7.02
CA VAL A 22 6.36 -5.97 6.19
C VAL A 22 5.10 -5.82 7.02
N PHE A 23 4.42 -4.69 6.88
CA PHE A 23 3.23 -4.37 7.65
C PHE A 23 2.08 -4.02 6.71
N SER A 24 0.88 -4.51 7.03
CA SER A 24 -0.34 -4.17 6.31
C SER A 24 -1.52 -4.14 7.27
N GLY A 25 -2.44 -3.22 7.07
CA GLY A 25 -3.73 -3.23 7.75
C GLY A 25 -4.66 -4.26 7.10
N ILE A 26 -5.29 -5.11 7.91
CA ILE A 26 -6.30 -6.07 7.46
C ILE A 26 -7.65 -5.69 8.07
N TYR A 27 -8.63 -5.47 7.22
CA TYR A 27 -9.97 -5.02 7.59
C TYR A 27 -11.01 -6.01 7.07
N PRO A 28 -12.03 -6.35 7.87
CA PRO A 28 -13.14 -7.14 7.37
C PRO A 28 -13.98 -6.28 6.41
N ILE A 29 -14.50 -6.89 5.35
CA ILE A 29 -15.43 -6.22 4.42
C ILE A 29 -16.72 -5.82 5.17
N ASN A 30 -17.24 -6.74 5.98
CA ASN A 30 -18.37 -6.44 6.85
C ASN A 30 -17.85 -6.13 8.26
N THR A 31 -18.12 -4.93 8.77
CA THR A 31 -17.70 -4.49 10.10
C THR A 31 -18.20 -5.40 11.24
N ALA A 32 -19.31 -6.12 11.03
CA ALA A 32 -19.83 -7.10 11.99
C ALA A 32 -18.89 -8.32 12.18
N ASP A 33 -18.02 -8.59 11.22
CA ASP A 33 -17.09 -9.73 11.27
C ASP A 33 -15.77 -9.41 12.03
N PHE A 34 -15.66 -8.23 12.66
CA PHE A 34 -14.44 -7.82 13.37
C PHE A 34 -14.00 -8.83 14.46
N GLU A 35 -14.92 -9.26 15.32
CA GLU A 35 -14.62 -10.23 16.38
C GLU A 35 -14.28 -11.62 15.81
N ARG A 36 -14.92 -11.99 14.71
CA ARG A 36 -14.64 -13.23 13.98
C ARG A 36 -13.24 -13.19 13.36
N LEU A 37 -12.85 -12.06 12.76
CA LEU A 37 -11.51 -11.83 12.24
C LEU A 37 -10.46 -11.91 13.34
N LYS A 38 -10.70 -11.28 14.50
CA LYS A 38 -9.81 -11.34 15.66
C LYS A 38 -9.57 -12.77 16.13
N ALA A 39 -10.64 -13.55 16.23
CA ALA A 39 -10.55 -14.96 16.63
C ALA A 39 -9.77 -15.80 15.59
N ALA A 40 -9.97 -15.54 14.30
CA ALA A 40 -9.23 -16.20 13.22
C ALA A 40 -7.72 -15.87 13.27
N MET A 41 -7.36 -14.59 13.45
CA MET A 41 -5.96 -14.16 13.58
C MET A 41 -5.28 -14.76 14.81
N ALA A 42 -5.95 -14.80 15.95
CA ALA A 42 -5.43 -15.44 17.16
C ALA A 42 -5.15 -16.95 16.94
N LYS A 43 -6.00 -17.65 16.20
CA LYS A 43 -5.77 -19.07 15.84
C LYS A 43 -4.59 -19.22 14.88
N LEU A 44 -4.45 -18.33 13.89
CA LEU A 44 -3.29 -18.33 12.98
C LEU A 44 -1.99 -18.11 13.74
N GLN A 45 -1.95 -17.16 14.68
CA GLN A 45 -0.78 -16.88 15.50
C GLN A 45 -0.31 -18.06 16.35
N LEU A 46 -1.21 -18.95 16.76
CA LEU A 46 -0.83 -20.19 17.46
C LEU A 46 0.02 -21.13 16.60
N ASN A 47 -0.18 -21.10 15.29
CA ASN A 47 0.55 -21.95 14.32
C ASN A 47 1.72 -21.21 13.67
N ASP A 48 1.73 -19.90 13.75
CA ASP A 48 2.72 -19.04 13.12
C ASP A 48 3.19 -17.96 14.10
N ALA A 49 4.26 -18.24 14.81
CA ALA A 49 4.83 -17.34 15.83
C ALA A 49 5.42 -16.04 15.22
N ALA A 50 5.66 -16.00 13.93
CA ALA A 50 6.17 -14.81 13.23
C ALA A 50 5.04 -13.83 12.85
N PHE A 51 3.79 -14.30 12.80
CA PHE A 51 2.64 -13.46 12.55
C PHE A 51 2.27 -12.66 13.80
N GLN A 52 2.28 -11.33 13.66
CA GLN A 52 1.92 -10.40 14.73
C GLN A 52 0.76 -9.53 14.27
N PHE A 53 -0.15 -9.19 15.18
CA PHE A 53 -1.26 -8.28 14.88
C PHE A 53 -1.63 -7.45 16.10
N MET A 54 -2.09 -6.23 15.85
CA MET A 54 -2.64 -5.30 16.84
C MET A 54 -3.88 -4.61 16.28
N ALA A 55 -4.79 -4.23 17.15
CA ALA A 55 -5.99 -3.52 16.72
C ALA A 55 -5.65 -2.16 16.12
N GLU A 56 -6.27 -1.82 15.00
CA GLU A 56 -6.14 -0.57 14.30
C GLU A 56 -7.52 -0.08 13.84
N SER A 57 -7.68 1.22 13.67
CA SER A 57 -8.90 1.79 13.10
C SER A 57 -8.55 2.74 11.95
N SER A 58 -9.36 2.70 10.89
CA SER A 58 -9.27 3.60 9.75
C SER A 58 -10.59 4.34 9.59
N VAL A 59 -10.53 5.63 9.27
CA VAL A 59 -11.73 6.43 9.01
C VAL A 59 -12.50 5.89 7.80
N ALA A 60 -11.80 5.34 6.81
CA ALA A 60 -12.37 4.81 5.58
C ALA A 60 -12.86 3.36 5.69
N LEU A 61 -12.13 2.50 6.44
CA LEU A 61 -12.35 1.04 6.49
C LEU A 61 -12.94 0.55 7.83
N GLY A 62 -13.04 1.43 8.84
CA GLY A 62 -13.53 1.07 10.17
C GLY A 62 -12.49 0.36 11.03
N PHE A 63 -12.93 -0.60 11.85
CA PHE A 63 -12.05 -1.36 12.73
C PHE A 63 -11.41 -2.54 12.01
N GLY A 64 -10.11 -2.72 12.24
CA GLY A 64 -9.30 -3.79 11.67
C GLY A 64 -8.06 -4.08 12.52
N PHE A 65 -7.06 -4.65 11.90
CA PHE A 65 -5.82 -5.03 12.56
C PHE A 65 -4.62 -4.63 11.72
N ARG A 66 -3.64 -3.99 12.34
CA ARG A 66 -2.31 -3.83 11.80
C ARG A 66 -1.55 -5.13 12.00
N CYS A 67 -1.10 -5.72 10.91
CA CYS A 67 -0.44 -7.03 10.89
C CYS A 67 1.00 -6.91 10.43
N GLY A 68 1.89 -7.64 11.10
CA GLY A 68 3.31 -7.75 10.77
C GLY A 68 3.62 -9.12 10.16
N PHE A 69 4.40 -9.13 9.09
CA PHE A 69 4.78 -10.30 8.29
C PHE A 69 6.28 -10.34 8.04
N LEU A 70 6.83 -11.53 7.80
CA LEU A 70 8.24 -11.71 7.42
C LEU A 70 8.56 -11.15 6.04
N GLY A 71 7.58 -11.12 5.15
CA GLY A 71 7.70 -10.66 3.78
C GLY A 71 6.37 -10.78 3.05
N LEU A 72 6.35 -10.44 1.75
CA LEU A 72 5.12 -10.49 0.93
C LEU A 72 4.50 -11.87 0.83
N LEU A 73 5.31 -12.89 0.56
CA LEU A 73 4.80 -14.26 0.44
C LEU A 73 4.13 -14.71 1.75
N HIS A 74 4.72 -14.37 2.91
CA HIS A 74 4.12 -14.65 4.19
C HIS A 74 2.76 -13.92 4.33
N MET A 75 2.69 -12.65 3.94
CA MET A 75 1.43 -11.88 3.93
C MET A 75 0.38 -12.55 3.04
N GLU A 76 0.74 -12.92 1.82
CA GLU A 76 -0.18 -13.58 0.88
C GLU A 76 -0.71 -14.90 1.42
N ILE A 77 0.16 -15.72 2.04
CA ILE A 77 -0.24 -16.98 2.67
C ILE A 77 -1.24 -16.73 3.80
N ILE A 78 -0.97 -15.79 4.70
CA ILE A 78 -1.87 -15.46 5.80
C ILE A 78 -3.22 -14.94 5.28
N LEU A 79 -3.22 -14.05 4.27
CA LEU A 79 -4.44 -13.54 3.65
C LEU A 79 -5.27 -14.66 3.01
N GLU A 80 -4.60 -15.58 2.32
CA GLU A 80 -5.26 -16.71 1.68
C GLU A 80 -5.82 -17.70 2.71
N ARG A 81 -5.10 -17.94 3.80
CA ARG A 81 -5.59 -18.76 4.92
C ARG A 81 -6.81 -18.13 5.60
N LEU A 82 -6.81 -16.82 5.82
CA LEU A 82 -7.99 -16.11 6.37
C LEU A 82 -9.21 -16.29 5.46
N ARG A 83 -9.03 -16.24 4.14
CA ARG A 83 -10.12 -16.45 3.19
C ARG A 83 -10.59 -17.91 3.14
N ARG A 84 -9.67 -18.87 3.02
CA ARG A 84 -10.03 -20.28 2.79
C ARG A 84 -10.36 -21.06 4.04
N GLU A 85 -9.58 -20.88 5.12
CA GLU A 85 -9.77 -21.67 6.35
C GLU A 85 -10.84 -21.05 7.25
N PHE A 86 -11.01 -19.73 7.23
CA PHE A 86 -11.91 -19.01 8.13
C PHE A 86 -13.09 -18.37 7.42
N ASP A 87 -13.18 -18.49 6.09
CA ASP A 87 -14.24 -17.90 5.26
C ASP A 87 -14.43 -16.40 5.57
N MET A 88 -13.31 -15.66 5.53
CA MET A 88 -13.27 -14.24 5.85
C MET A 88 -13.11 -13.40 4.59
N ASP A 89 -14.06 -12.51 4.34
CA ASP A 89 -13.91 -11.49 3.31
C ASP A 89 -13.14 -10.29 3.89
N ILE A 90 -11.91 -10.10 3.43
CA ILE A 90 -10.97 -9.12 3.98
C ILE A 90 -10.37 -8.22 2.91
N ILE A 91 -10.06 -6.99 3.33
CA ILE A 91 -9.27 -6.01 2.59
C ILE A 91 -7.91 -5.89 3.27
N ALA A 92 -6.83 -5.99 2.49
CA ALA A 92 -5.49 -5.66 2.96
C ALA A 92 -5.09 -4.29 2.40
N THR A 93 -4.53 -3.41 3.23
CA THR A 93 -3.95 -2.15 2.77
C THR A 93 -2.62 -2.39 2.07
N TYR A 94 -2.10 -1.33 1.42
CA TYR A 94 -0.80 -1.40 0.79
C TYR A 94 0.29 -1.80 1.81
N PRO A 95 1.16 -2.77 1.48
CA PRO A 95 2.22 -3.18 2.38
C PRO A 95 3.21 -2.02 2.60
N SER A 96 3.60 -1.82 3.84
CA SER A 96 4.58 -0.82 4.26
C SER A 96 5.72 -1.48 5.04
N VAL A 97 6.79 -0.71 5.24
CA VAL A 97 7.95 -1.11 6.04
C VAL A 97 8.07 -0.20 7.25
N ILE A 98 8.91 -0.55 8.21
CA ILE A 98 9.22 0.35 9.33
C ILE A 98 10.22 1.38 8.86
N TYR A 99 9.88 2.66 8.99
CA TYR A 99 10.77 3.79 8.80
C TYR A 99 11.28 4.31 10.15
N GLU A 100 12.52 4.76 10.19
CA GLU A 100 13.05 5.49 11.35
C GLU A 100 13.00 6.99 11.03
N VAL A 101 12.29 7.74 11.86
CA VAL A 101 12.12 9.19 11.71
C VAL A 101 12.84 9.88 12.86
N GLN A 102 13.90 10.58 12.54
CA GLN A 102 14.61 11.42 13.50
C GLN A 102 13.94 12.78 13.57
N ARG A 103 13.50 13.18 14.74
CA ARG A 103 12.96 14.50 15.00
C ARG A 103 14.06 15.53 15.29
N THR A 104 13.73 16.80 15.09
CA THR A 104 14.64 17.94 15.42
C THR A 104 15.05 18.01 16.90
N ASN A 105 14.31 17.37 17.80
CA ASN A 105 14.64 17.21 19.22
C ASN A 105 15.60 16.03 19.51
N GLY A 106 16.03 15.30 18.48
CA GLY A 106 16.91 14.12 18.59
C GLY A 106 16.19 12.80 18.87
N GLU A 107 14.87 12.80 19.08
CA GLU A 107 14.08 11.57 19.27
C GLU A 107 13.97 10.78 17.96
N VAL A 108 14.15 9.46 18.02
CA VAL A 108 13.96 8.55 16.88
C VAL A 108 12.67 7.77 17.06
N LEU A 109 11.74 7.97 16.14
CA LEU A 109 10.47 7.25 16.08
C LEU A 109 10.54 6.14 15.03
N ARG A 110 9.98 4.98 15.34
CA ARG A 110 9.75 3.90 14.38
C ARG A 110 8.31 3.93 13.92
N ILE A 111 8.11 4.13 12.61
CA ILE A 111 6.81 4.34 12.00
C ILE A 111 6.60 3.30 10.91
N ASP A 112 5.53 2.53 11.02
CA ASP A 112 5.07 1.56 10.03
C ASP A 112 3.80 2.00 9.29
N ASN A 113 3.06 2.97 9.90
CA ASN A 113 1.84 3.54 9.33
C ASN A 113 2.09 4.98 8.82
N PRO A 114 1.79 5.30 7.55
CA PRO A 114 1.95 6.65 7.00
C PRO A 114 1.24 7.76 7.79
N ASP A 115 0.13 7.44 8.47
CA ASP A 115 -0.64 8.43 9.23
C ASP A 115 0.03 8.85 10.55
N GLN A 116 0.99 8.07 11.02
CA GLN A 116 1.80 8.40 12.19
C GLN A 116 3.00 9.29 11.86
N LEU A 117 3.22 9.61 10.56
CA LEU A 117 4.34 10.47 10.17
C LEU A 117 4.13 11.89 10.73
N PRO A 118 5.09 12.42 11.53
CA PRO A 118 5.00 13.76 12.06
C PRO A 118 4.96 14.84 10.97
N ASP A 119 4.60 16.06 11.37
CA ASP A 119 4.67 17.21 10.48
C ASP A 119 6.11 17.38 9.93
N PRO A 120 6.28 17.67 8.63
CA PRO A 120 7.60 17.86 8.02
C PRO A 120 8.50 18.89 8.75
N SER A 121 7.91 19.87 9.45
CA SER A 121 8.67 20.90 10.17
C SER A 121 9.43 20.38 11.40
N VAL A 122 9.03 19.25 11.97
CA VAL A 122 9.65 18.62 13.14
C VAL A 122 10.51 17.41 12.77
N ILE A 123 10.62 17.08 11.50
CA ILE A 123 11.43 15.99 10.98
C ILE A 123 12.81 16.54 10.58
N ASP A 124 13.86 15.95 11.12
CA ASP A 124 15.24 16.20 10.71
C ASP A 124 15.63 15.25 9.57
N GLU A 125 15.42 13.94 9.76
CA GLU A 125 15.80 12.91 8.79
C GLU A 125 14.80 11.74 8.82
N ILE A 126 14.55 11.16 7.64
CA ILE A 126 13.81 9.89 7.52
C ILE A 126 14.76 8.83 6.95
N ARG A 127 14.85 7.70 7.64
CA ARG A 127 15.66 6.56 7.22
C ARG A 127 14.76 5.41 6.79
N GLU A 128 15.07 4.81 5.65
CA GLU A 128 14.38 3.62 5.13
C GLU A 128 15.22 2.36 5.37
N PRO A 129 14.56 1.21 5.61
CA PRO A 129 15.25 -0.05 5.74
C PRO A 129 15.84 -0.49 4.41
N MET A 130 17.10 -0.86 4.44
CA MET A 130 17.85 -1.38 3.30
C MET A 130 17.99 -2.88 3.38
N VAL A 131 18.03 -3.52 2.25
CA VAL A 131 18.33 -4.95 2.12
C VAL A 131 19.47 -5.17 1.15
N ARG A 132 20.29 -6.14 1.47
CA ARG A 132 21.30 -6.68 0.57
C ARG A 132 20.69 -7.87 -0.17
N CYS A 133 20.54 -7.73 -1.48
CA CYS A 133 19.97 -8.75 -2.34
C CYS A 133 21.06 -9.50 -3.10
N PHE A 134 20.93 -10.81 -3.13
CA PHE A 134 21.75 -11.73 -3.91
C PHE A 134 20.90 -12.23 -5.07
N VAL A 135 21.15 -11.66 -6.25
CA VAL A 135 20.36 -11.94 -7.46
C VAL A 135 21.18 -12.83 -8.39
N MET A 136 20.74 -14.07 -8.57
CA MET A 136 21.39 -15.03 -9.47
C MET A 136 20.65 -15.07 -10.81
N VAL A 137 21.36 -14.80 -11.90
CA VAL A 137 20.77 -14.74 -13.24
C VAL A 137 21.72 -15.31 -14.30
N PRO A 138 21.20 -15.81 -15.43
CA PRO A 138 22.01 -16.11 -16.60
C PRO A 138 22.69 -14.85 -17.15
N ASN A 139 23.90 -15.03 -17.74
CA ASN A 139 24.72 -13.91 -18.22
C ASN A 139 23.98 -12.98 -19.19
N GLU A 140 23.10 -13.51 -20.02
CA GLU A 140 22.32 -12.75 -21.01
C GLU A 140 21.36 -11.73 -20.39
N TYR A 141 20.97 -11.90 -19.10
CA TYR A 141 20.03 -11.01 -18.41
C TYR A 141 20.70 -10.03 -17.44
N ILE A 142 22.05 -9.97 -17.38
CA ILE A 142 22.76 -9.04 -16.48
C ILE A 142 22.32 -7.60 -16.72
N SER A 143 22.41 -7.11 -17.97
CA SER A 143 22.10 -5.72 -18.28
C SER A 143 20.65 -5.32 -17.96
N PRO A 144 19.61 -6.08 -18.33
CA PRO A 144 18.24 -5.79 -17.94
C PRO A 144 18.01 -5.81 -16.42
N ILE A 145 18.70 -6.69 -15.67
CA ILE A 145 18.59 -6.73 -14.22
C ILE A 145 19.30 -5.56 -13.56
N LEU A 146 20.47 -5.15 -14.07
CA LEU A 146 21.13 -3.92 -13.60
C LEU A 146 20.23 -2.70 -13.78
N GLN A 147 19.55 -2.58 -14.93
CA GLN A 147 18.59 -1.53 -15.17
C GLN A 147 17.42 -1.58 -14.17
N LEU A 148 16.85 -2.76 -13.90
CA LEU A 148 15.79 -2.94 -12.91
C LEU A 148 16.24 -2.51 -11.51
N VAL A 149 17.47 -2.87 -11.10
CA VAL A 149 18.04 -2.46 -9.81
C VAL A 149 18.15 -0.94 -9.72
N MET A 150 18.67 -0.28 -10.78
CA MET A 150 18.77 1.19 -10.82
C MET A 150 17.39 1.88 -10.79
N GLU A 151 16.39 1.38 -11.52
CA GLU A 151 15.01 1.87 -11.49
C GLU A 151 14.41 1.79 -10.08
N LYS A 152 14.83 0.80 -9.30
CA LYS A 152 14.42 0.57 -7.91
C LYS A 152 15.34 1.23 -6.89
N ARG A 153 16.14 2.22 -7.29
CA ARG A 153 17.07 2.99 -6.44
C ARG A 153 18.14 2.11 -5.77
N GLY A 154 18.44 0.98 -6.37
CA GLY A 154 19.45 0.07 -5.87
C GLY A 154 20.84 0.39 -6.40
N GLU A 155 21.83 -0.07 -5.65
CA GLU A 155 23.24 0.00 -6.00
C GLU A 155 23.82 -1.42 -6.09
N VAL A 156 24.66 -1.66 -7.09
CA VAL A 156 25.36 -2.95 -7.24
C VAL A 156 26.69 -2.84 -6.54
N SER A 157 26.89 -3.67 -5.52
CA SER A 157 28.14 -3.67 -4.74
C SER A 157 29.16 -4.67 -5.28
N HIS A 158 28.68 -5.82 -5.80
CA HIS A 158 29.56 -6.87 -6.28
C HIS A 158 28.92 -7.70 -7.39
N THR A 159 29.74 -8.22 -8.29
CA THR A 159 29.31 -9.13 -9.35
C THR A 159 30.30 -10.30 -9.39
N GLU A 160 29.79 -11.52 -9.21
CA GLU A 160 30.57 -12.74 -9.15
C GLU A 160 30.06 -13.76 -10.17
N SER A 161 30.96 -14.32 -10.96
CA SER A 161 30.61 -15.42 -11.86
C SER A 161 30.58 -16.73 -11.08
N ILE A 162 29.41 -17.37 -11.02
CA ILE A 162 29.24 -18.67 -10.35
C ILE A 162 29.75 -19.78 -11.26
N ASP A 163 29.43 -19.70 -12.55
CA ASP A 163 29.85 -20.63 -13.58
C ASP A 163 29.90 -19.90 -14.94
N THR A 164 30.16 -20.66 -16.02
CA THR A 164 30.25 -20.10 -17.38
C THR A 164 28.93 -19.45 -17.90
N LYS A 165 27.80 -19.71 -17.26
CA LYS A 165 26.48 -19.31 -17.73
C LYS A 165 25.73 -18.40 -16.73
N ARG A 166 26.11 -18.38 -15.46
CA ARG A 166 25.37 -17.70 -14.39
C ARG A 166 26.25 -16.77 -13.57
N VAL A 167 25.69 -15.66 -13.22
CA VAL A 167 26.31 -14.61 -12.41
C VAL A 167 25.44 -14.34 -11.18
N MET A 168 26.08 -14.07 -10.05
CA MET A 168 25.47 -13.54 -8.85
C MET A 168 25.78 -12.06 -8.74
N LEU A 169 24.73 -11.26 -8.67
CA LEU A 169 24.78 -9.81 -8.42
C LEU A 169 24.46 -9.57 -6.95
N THR A 170 25.37 -8.97 -6.22
CA THR A 170 25.11 -8.46 -4.86
C THR A 170 24.73 -7.00 -4.96
N THR A 171 23.51 -6.67 -4.54
CA THR A 171 22.95 -5.33 -4.67
C THR A 171 22.39 -4.86 -3.34
N GLU A 172 22.41 -3.57 -3.08
CA GLU A 172 21.69 -2.96 -1.97
C GLU A 172 20.48 -2.20 -2.50
N LEU A 173 19.31 -2.51 -1.96
CA LEU A 173 18.03 -1.90 -2.36
C LEU A 173 17.21 -1.48 -1.13
N PRO A 174 16.40 -0.43 -1.23
CA PRO A 174 15.38 -0.14 -0.23
C PRO A 174 14.35 -1.28 -0.18
N LEU A 175 14.04 -1.78 1.03
CA LEU A 175 13.09 -2.88 1.22
C LEU A 175 11.74 -2.57 0.56
N ASN A 176 11.24 -1.36 0.70
CA ASN A 176 9.96 -0.96 0.13
C ASN A 176 9.89 -1.05 -1.41
N GLU A 177 11.02 -0.92 -2.11
CA GLU A 177 11.09 -1.00 -3.57
C GLU A 177 11.04 -2.45 -4.09
N ILE A 178 11.39 -3.42 -3.28
CA ILE A 178 11.33 -4.84 -3.66
C ILE A 178 9.98 -5.50 -3.33
N LEU A 179 9.19 -4.88 -2.42
CA LEU A 179 7.95 -5.47 -1.93
C LEU A 179 6.85 -5.57 -2.98
N VAL A 180 6.85 -4.77 -4.03
CA VAL A 180 5.65 -4.64 -4.86
C VAL A 180 5.74 -5.46 -6.14
N ASP A 181 6.79 -5.29 -6.90
CA ASP A 181 6.85 -5.85 -8.26
C ASP A 181 8.26 -6.28 -8.69
N PHE A 182 9.25 -6.14 -7.81
CA PHE A 182 10.64 -6.43 -8.16
C PHE A 182 10.84 -7.90 -8.53
N VAL A 183 10.33 -8.82 -7.72
CA VAL A 183 10.47 -10.26 -7.96
C VAL A 183 9.76 -10.68 -9.24
N ASP A 184 8.54 -10.17 -9.47
CA ASP A 184 7.76 -10.47 -10.66
C ASP A 184 8.42 -9.93 -11.92
N LYS A 185 8.92 -8.69 -11.89
CA LYS A 185 9.69 -8.11 -12.99
C LYS A 185 10.98 -8.87 -13.25
N MET A 186 11.73 -9.21 -12.20
CA MET A 186 12.95 -10.03 -12.31
C MET A 186 12.64 -11.38 -12.97
N LYS A 187 11.60 -12.08 -12.50
CA LYS A 187 11.16 -13.36 -13.08
C LYS A 187 10.73 -13.20 -14.53
N SER A 188 9.97 -12.16 -14.85
CA SER A 188 9.54 -11.88 -16.22
C SER A 188 10.72 -11.61 -17.15
N ILE A 189 11.64 -10.73 -16.74
CA ILE A 189 12.86 -10.39 -17.52
C ILE A 189 13.69 -11.62 -17.78
N THR A 190 13.88 -12.48 -16.77
CA THR A 190 14.74 -13.65 -16.83
C THR A 190 14.01 -14.92 -17.31
N ARG A 191 12.76 -14.79 -17.77
CA ARG A 191 11.91 -15.94 -18.19
C ARG A 191 11.80 -17.02 -17.12
N GLY A 192 11.80 -16.62 -15.84
CA GLY A 192 11.73 -17.51 -14.69
C GLY A 192 13.07 -18.04 -14.17
N TYR A 193 14.17 -17.84 -14.89
CA TYR A 193 15.49 -18.37 -14.49
C TYR A 193 16.18 -17.57 -13.37
N GLY A 194 15.80 -16.30 -13.16
CA GLY A 194 16.34 -15.49 -12.08
C GLY A 194 15.87 -15.97 -10.71
N SER A 195 16.76 -15.97 -9.73
CA SER A 195 16.44 -16.19 -8.32
C SER A 195 17.03 -15.09 -7.47
N MET A 196 16.36 -14.79 -6.36
CA MET A 196 16.79 -13.75 -5.44
C MET A 196 16.63 -14.24 -4.00
N ASN A 197 17.63 -13.92 -3.19
CA ASN A 197 17.55 -13.95 -1.74
C ASN A 197 17.95 -12.57 -1.21
N TYR A 198 17.55 -12.22 0.01
CA TYR A 198 17.93 -10.95 0.61
C TYR A 198 18.09 -11.06 2.13
N GLU A 199 18.90 -10.17 2.68
CA GLU A 199 19.13 -10.00 4.11
C GLU A 199 19.03 -8.53 4.48
N GLN A 200 18.76 -8.22 5.76
CA GLN A 200 18.73 -6.84 6.23
C GLN A 200 20.12 -6.20 6.16
N ALA A 201 20.18 -4.96 5.67
CA ALA A 201 21.41 -4.18 5.54
C ALA A 201 21.39 -2.88 6.36
N GLY A 202 20.46 -2.79 7.35
CA GLY A 202 20.30 -1.60 8.21
C GLY A 202 19.39 -0.54 7.61
N TYR A 203 19.61 0.71 7.98
CA TYR A 203 18.81 1.87 7.58
C TYR A 203 19.69 2.91 6.88
N LYS A 204 19.18 3.52 5.81
CA LYS A 204 19.84 4.65 5.13
C LYS A 204 18.91 5.86 5.06
N PRO A 205 19.47 7.09 5.18
CA PRO A 205 18.70 8.31 4.95
C PRO A 205 18.13 8.39 3.55
N ALA A 206 16.86 8.82 3.41
CA ALA A 206 16.23 8.98 2.12
C ALA A 206 15.24 10.15 2.10
N LYS A 207 15.07 10.75 0.92
CA LYS A 207 14.13 11.86 0.70
C LYS A 207 12.71 11.31 0.54
N LEU A 208 12.11 10.92 1.66
CA LEU A 208 10.78 10.33 1.71
C LEU A 208 9.72 11.38 2.00
N VAL A 209 8.52 11.17 1.47
CA VAL A 209 7.36 12.03 1.68
C VAL A 209 6.11 11.17 1.84
N LYS A 210 5.14 11.66 2.62
CA LYS A 210 3.80 11.09 2.68
C LYS A 210 3.05 11.50 1.42
N LEU A 211 2.62 10.51 0.65
CA LEU A 211 1.68 10.66 -0.45
C LEU A 211 0.28 10.38 0.07
N GLU A 212 -0.57 11.39 0.07
CA GLU A 212 -1.95 11.31 0.52
C GLU A 212 -2.89 11.27 -0.68
N MET A 213 -3.89 10.41 -0.63
CA MET A 213 -4.96 10.38 -1.62
C MET A 213 -6.22 11.01 -1.04
N LEU A 214 -6.76 12.00 -1.75
CA LEU A 214 -7.99 12.67 -1.37
C LEU A 214 -9.09 12.36 -2.39
N VAL A 215 -10.24 11.98 -1.88
CA VAL A 215 -11.46 11.78 -2.68
C VAL A 215 -12.49 12.80 -2.24
N ASN A 216 -12.89 13.70 -3.14
CA ASN A 216 -13.75 14.85 -2.86
C ASN A 216 -13.22 15.78 -1.73
N ASN A 217 -11.89 15.95 -1.66
CA ASN A 217 -11.11 16.68 -0.65
C ASN A 217 -11.07 16.01 0.75
N GLU A 218 -11.60 14.82 0.91
CA GLU A 218 -11.46 14.04 2.14
C GLU A 218 -10.29 13.05 1.98
N PRO A 219 -9.33 12.98 2.92
CA PRO A 219 -8.23 12.04 2.87
C PRO A 219 -8.75 10.60 3.03
N VAL A 220 -8.14 9.68 2.29
CA VAL A 220 -8.43 8.25 2.37
C VAL A 220 -7.16 7.53 2.80
N ASP A 221 -7.05 7.27 4.11
CA ASP A 221 -5.86 6.74 4.77
C ASP A 221 -5.38 5.42 4.16
N ALA A 222 -6.31 4.56 3.74
CA ALA A 222 -6.01 3.26 3.14
C ALA A 222 -5.16 3.33 1.86
N PHE A 223 -5.15 4.47 1.17
CA PHE A 223 -4.34 4.72 -0.02
C PHE A 223 -3.12 5.60 0.26
N SER A 224 -2.94 6.07 1.49
CA SER A 224 -1.76 6.84 1.89
C SER A 224 -0.53 5.94 1.93
N SER A 225 0.62 6.46 1.51
CA SER A 225 1.88 5.71 1.50
C SER A 225 3.08 6.63 1.68
N ILE A 226 4.15 6.10 2.28
CA ILE A 226 5.44 6.79 2.33
C ILE A 226 6.22 6.38 1.08
N VAL A 227 6.64 7.36 0.28
CA VAL A 227 7.29 7.15 -1.02
C VAL A 227 8.47 8.08 -1.21
N HIS A 228 9.41 7.70 -2.06
CA HIS A 228 10.50 8.59 -2.43
C HIS A 228 9.97 9.81 -3.19
N ARG A 229 10.47 11.01 -2.86
CA ARG A 229 9.96 12.30 -3.37
C ARG A 229 9.92 12.37 -4.89
N GLU A 230 10.93 11.83 -5.57
CA GLU A 230 11.01 11.83 -7.03
C GLU A 230 9.94 10.95 -7.70
N LYS A 231 9.52 9.86 -7.04
CA LYS A 231 8.48 8.93 -7.53
C LYS A 231 7.07 9.31 -7.10
N ALA A 232 6.93 10.24 -6.16
CA ALA A 232 5.64 10.56 -5.54
C ALA A 232 4.60 11.08 -6.53
N GLU A 233 5.00 11.94 -7.48
CA GLU A 233 4.08 12.48 -8.50
C GLU A 233 3.61 11.39 -9.47
N SER A 234 4.53 10.58 -10.01
CA SER A 234 4.18 9.51 -10.95
C SER A 234 3.29 8.45 -10.31
N ARG A 235 3.59 8.08 -9.06
CA ARG A 235 2.78 7.14 -8.29
C ARG A 235 1.41 7.71 -7.95
N GLY A 236 1.35 8.97 -7.51
CA GLY A 236 0.09 9.66 -7.23
C GLY A 236 -0.81 9.76 -8.48
N ARG A 237 -0.23 10.01 -9.65
CA ARG A 237 -0.96 10.04 -10.93
C ARG A 237 -1.51 8.65 -11.30
N ALA A 238 -0.70 7.61 -11.16
CA ALA A 238 -1.12 6.24 -11.43
C ALA A 238 -2.27 5.78 -10.51
N LEU A 239 -2.17 6.06 -9.20
CA LEU A 239 -3.22 5.77 -8.24
C LEU A 239 -4.51 6.56 -8.52
N ALA A 240 -4.39 7.85 -8.84
CA ALA A 240 -5.55 8.68 -9.17
C ALA A 240 -6.28 8.18 -10.43
N ALA A 241 -5.53 7.75 -11.46
CA ALA A 241 -6.10 7.17 -12.67
C ALA A 241 -6.84 5.86 -12.38
N LYS A 242 -6.27 4.96 -11.57
CA LYS A 242 -6.94 3.70 -11.18
C LYS A 242 -8.19 3.95 -10.36
N LEU A 243 -8.13 4.85 -9.38
CA LEU A 243 -9.31 5.21 -8.58
C LEU A 243 -10.43 5.78 -9.44
N LYS A 244 -10.09 6.54 -10.49
CA LYS A 244 -11.07 7.05 -11.45
C LYS A 244 -11.79 5.94 -12.22
N GLU A 245 -11.10 4.85 -12.55
CA GLU A 245 -11.70 3.71 -13.26
C GLU A 245 -12.64 2.90 -12.37
N VAL A 246 -12.31 2.81 -11.08
CA VAL A 246 -13.02 1.94 -10.14
C VAL A 246 -14.14 2.65 -9.40
N ILE A 247 -14.00 3.96 -9.09
CA ILE A 247 -15.04 4.72 -8.40
C ILE A 247 -16.22 4.97 -9.36
N PRO A 248 -17.43 4.49 -9.02
CA PRO A 248 -18.59 4.67 -9.88
C PRO A 248 -19.01 6.13 -9.97
N GLN A 249 -19.61 6.51 -11.10
CA GLN A 249 -20.14 7.85 -11.28
C GLN A 249 -21.21 8.16 -10.23
N GLN A 250 -21.08 9.31 -9.60
CA GLN A 250 -22.00 9.84 -8.61
C GLN A 250 -22.94 10.91 -9.22
N LEU A 251 -23.92 11.37 -8.46
CA LEU A 251 -24.80 12.48 -8.89
C LEU A 251 -24.06 13.81 -9.07
N TYR A 252 -22.84 13.92 -8.52
CA TYR A 252 -21.93 15.06 -8.65
C TYR A 252 -20.54 14.60 -9.09
N GLN A 253 -19.72 15.54 -9.56
CA GLN A 253 -18.35 15.26 -9.97
C GLN A 253 -17.50 14.97 -8.72
N VAL A 254 -16.83 13.81 -8.72
CA VAL A 254 -15.89 13.41 -7.68
C VAL A 254 -14.47 13.81 -8.12
N ALA A 255 -13.80 14.61 -7.31
CA ALA A 255 -12.38 14.93 -7.51
C ALA A 255 -11.53 13.89 -6.79
N ILE A 256 -10.55 13.34 -7.49
CA ILE A 256 -9.53 12.43 -6.95
C ILE A 256 -8.21 13.16 -7.06
N GLN A 257 -7.52 13.30 -5.94
CA GLN A 257 -6.30 14.12 -5.86
C GLN A 257 -5.23 13.36 -5.10
N ALA A 258 -3.99 13.48 -5.57
CA ALA A 258 -2.81 13.06 -4.82
C ALA A 258 -2.13 14.31 -4.29
N ALA A 259 -1.79 14.32 -3.01
CA ALA A 259 -1.16 15.45 -2.33
C ALA A 259 0.11 15.05 -1.58
N ILE A 260 1.04 15.97 -1.47
CA ILE A 260 2.26 15.86 -0.68
C ILE A 260 2.35 17.12 0.20
N GLY A 261 2.29 16.96 1.52
CA GLY A 261 2.33 18.09 2.45
C GLY A 261 1.26 19.15 2.13
N GLY A 262 0.04 18.73 1.78
CA GLY A 262 -1.08 19.60 1.41
C GLY A 262 -1.03 20.14 -0.04
N LYS A 263 0.08 19.98 -0.77
CA LYS A 263 0.20 20.40 -2.17
C LYS A 263 -0.29 19.29 -3.10
N ILE A 264 -1.28 19.59 -3.95
CA ILE A 264 -1.79 18.66 -4.95
C ILE A 264 -0.75 18.47 -6.05
N VAL A 265 -0.32 17.22 -6.27
CA VAL A 265 0.67 16.83 -7.30
C VAL A 265 0.03 16.12 -8.49
N ALA A 266 -1.13 15.49 -8.30
CA ALA A 266 -1.88 14.88 -9.38
C ALA A 266 -3.38 15.02 -9.13
N ARG A 267 -4.17 15.10 -10.19
CA ARG A 267 -5.63 15.23 -10.11
C ARG A 267 -6.31 14.50 -11.25
N GLU A 268 -7.32 13.71 -10.89
CA GLU A 268 -8.28 13.11 -11.79
C GLU A 268 -9.71 13.45 -11.34
N SER A 269 -10.69 13.19 -12.18
CA SER A 269 -12.07 13.41 -11.81
C SER A 269 -13.01 12.38 -12.46
N VAL A 270 -13.94 11.88 -11.66
CA VAL A 270 -15.05 11.06 -12.14
C VAL A 270 -16.21 11.98 -12.49
N SER A 271 -16.69 11.92 -13.72
CA SER A 271 -17.77 12.77 -14.18
C SER A 271 -19.10 12.44 -13.47
N ALA A 272 -19.89 13.47 -13.22
CA ALA A 272 -21.22 13.28 -12.63
C ALA A 272 -22.18 12.58 -13.58
N MET A 273 -23.04 11.71 -13.06
CA MET A 273 -24.20 11.22 -13.80
C MET A 273 -25.03 12.41 -14.33
N ARG A 274 -25.37 12.37 -15.59
CA ARG A 274 -26.12 13.45 -16.26
C ARG A 274 -27.53 12.99 -16.61
N LYS A 275 -28.51 13.51 -15.86
CA LYS A 275 -29.90 13.36 -16.29
C LYS A 275 -30.21 14.40 -17.37
N ASN A 276 -30.80 13.97 -18.48
CA ASN A 276 -31.23 14.90 -19.52
C ASN A 276 -32.50 15.64 -19.08
N VAL A 277 -32.30 16.77 -18.38
CA VAL A 277 -33.40 17.59 -17.87
C VAL A 277 -34.12 18.42 -18.95
N THR A 278 -33.52 18.48 -20.16
CA THR A 278 -34.05 19.26 -21.29
C THR A 278 -34.82 18.37 -22.30
N ALA A 279 -34.84 17.04 -22.11
CA ALA A 279 -35.51 16.12 -23.04
C ALA A 279 -37.01 16.41 -23.26
N LYS A 280 -37.70 16.96 -22.23
CA LYS A 280 -39.12 17.31 -22.30
C LYS A 280 -39.37 18.77 -22.74
N CYS A 281 -38.34 19.53 -23.09
CA CYS A 281 -38.49 20.89 -23.60
C CYS A 281 -38.64 20.85 -25.12
N TYR A 282 -39.86 20.67 -25.58
CA TYR A 282 -40.23 20.79 -27.01
C TYR A 282 -40.23 22.30 -27.37
N GLY A 283 -39.67 22.64 -28.55
CA GLY A 283 -39.61 24.00 -29.07
C GLY A 283 -38.41 24.83 -28.58
N GLY A 284 -38.15 25.94 -29.27
CA GLY A 284 -36.94 26.75 -29.17
C GLY A 284 -36.78 27.63 -27.91
N ASP A 285 -37.46 27.32 -26.79
CA ASP A 285 -37.32 28.15 -25.56
C ASP A 285 -35.94 27.91 -24.90
N ILE A 286 -34.99 28.68 -25.39
CA ILE A 286 -33.58 28.67 -24.92
C ILE A 286 -33.51 29.09 -23.42
N THR A 287 -34.36 30.04 -23.01
CA THR A 287 -34.41 30.57 -21.63
C THR A 287 -34.80 29.49 -20.62
N ARG A 288 -35.85 28.71 -20.93
CA ARG A 288 -36.28 27.58 -20.09
C ARG A 288 -35.22 26.47 -20.00
N LYS A 289 -34.61 26.12 -21.12
CA LYS A 289 -33.51 25.15 -21.15
C LYS A 289 -32.34 25.59 -20.26
N ARG A 290 -31.96 26.89 -20.35
CA ARG A 290 -30.88 27.45 -19.55
C ARG A 290 -31.21 27.43 -18.05
N LYS A 291 -32.42 27.85 -17.63
CA LYS A 291 -32.85 27.80 -16.24
C LYS A 291 -32.85 26.38 -15.66
N LEU A 292 -33.27 25.36 -16.44
CA LEU A 292 -33.24 23.97 -16.01
C LEU A 292 -31.81 23.44 -15.82
N LEU A 293 -30.89 23.80 -16.71
CA LEU A 293 -29.46 23.43 -16.59
C LEU A 293 -28.81 24.16 -15.40
N GLU A 294 -29.13 25.41 -15.15
CA GLU A 294 -28.65 26.17 -13.97
C GLU A 294 -29.13 25.53 -12.66
N LYS A 295 -30.41 25.20 -12.55
CA LYS A 295 -30.98 24.50 -11.38
C LYS A 295 -30.28 23.12 -11.18
N GLN A 296 -30.02 22.38 -12.25
CA GLN A 296 -29.31 21.11 -12.16
C GLN A 296 -27.88 21.33 -11.66
N LYS A 297 -27.17 22.35 -12.16
CA LYS A 297 -25.82 22.71 -11.72
C LYS A 297 -25.78 23.09 -10.24
N GLU A 298 -26.73 23.91 -9.80
CA GLU A 298 -26.84 24.32 -8.40
C GLU A 298 -27.18 23.15 -7.48
N GLY A 299 -28.14 22.29 -7.86
CA GLY A 299 -28.45 21.05 -7.14
C GLY A 299 -27.24 20.13 -6.99
N LYS A 300 -26.46 19.94 -8.06
CA LYS A 300 -25.20 19.17 -8.00
C LYS A 300 -24.15 19.81 -7.07
N LYS A 301 -24.06 21.16 -7.05
CA LYS A 301 -23.14 21.87 -6.16
C LYS A 301 -23.54 21.66 -4.68
N ARG A 302 -24.82 21.72 -4.36
CA ARG A 302 -25.33 21.44 -3.01
C ARG A 302 -25.09 19.98 -2.60
N MET A 303 -25.36 19.03 -3.48
CA MET A 303 -25.10 17.60 -3.22
C MET A 303 -23.62 17.32 -2.98
N LYS A 304 -22.72 17.99 -3.72
CA LYS A 304 -21.28 17.87 -3.52
C LYS A 304 -20.82 18.38 -2.15
N ALA A 305 -21.47 19.42 -1.61
CA ALA A 305 -21.11 20.00 -0.30
C ALA A 305 -21.55 19.14 0.89
N VAL A 306 -22.54 18.27 0.72
CA VAL A 306 -23.13 17.45 1.80
C VAL A 306 -22.84 15.96 1.61
N GLY A 307 -22.59 15.52 0.37
CA GLY A 307 -22.45 14.10 0.03
C GLY A 307 -21.05 13.57 0.33
N ARG A 308 -20.98 12.54 1.15
CA ARG A 308 -19.78 11.69 1.24
C ARG A 308 -19.70 10.78 0.03
N VAL A 309 -18.51 10.62 -0.51
CA VAL A 309 -18.27 9.66 -1.61
C VAL A 309 -18.18 8.27 -1.01
N ASN A 310 -19.15 7.44 -1.35
CA ASN A 310 -19.05 6.02 -1.00
C ASN A 310 -18.08 5.36 -1.98
N ILE A 311 -16.90 4.99 -1.49
CA ILE A 311 -15.91 4.21 -2.23
C ILE A 311 -16.29 2.74 -2.05
N PRO A 312 -16.67 2.02 -3.12
CA PRO A 312 -17.00 0.60 -2.99
C PRO A 312 -15.80 -0.19 -2.48
N GLN A 313 -16.05 -1.22 -1.70
CA GLN A 313 -14.98 -2.05 -1.13
C GLN A 313 -14.15 -2.75 -2.22
N GLU A 314 -14.78 -3.10 -3.34
CA GLU A 314 -14.11 -3.64 -4.52
C GLU A 314 -13.05 -2.67 -5.07
N ALA A 315 -13.26 -1.35 -4.92
CA ALA A 315 -12.30 -0.33 -5.33
C ALA A 315 -11.00 -0.43 -4.53
N PHE A 316 -11.08 -0.67 -3.22
CA PHE A 316 -9.88 -0.87 -2.39
C PHE A 316 -9.12 -2.13 -2.84
N VAL A 317 -9.83 -3.23 -3.06
CA VAL A 317 -9.20 -4.48 -3.52
C VAL A 317 -8.53 -4.32 -4.88
N GLN A 318 -9.20 -3.68 -5.85
CA GLN A 318 -8.67 -3.51 -7.20
C GLN A 318 -7.48 -2.56 -7.26
N VAL A 319 -7.53 -1.45 -6.50
CA VAL A 319 -6.45 -0.46 -6.48
C VAL A 319 -5.21 -1.02 -5.77
N LEU A 320 -5.40 -1.75 -4.66
CA LEU A 320 -4.31 -2.29 -3.86
C LEU A 320 -3.65 -3.54 -4.47
N ARG A 321 -4.40 -4.37 -5.23
CA ARG A 321 -3.84 -5.55 -5.91
C ARG A 321 -2.97 -5.22 -7.13
N THR A 322 -3.18 -4.06 -7.74
CA THR A 322 -2.53 -3.69 -9.01
C THR A 322 -1.45 -2.60 -8.87
N SER A 323 -1.10 -2.24 -7.63
CA SER A 323 -0.11 -1.17 -7.35
C SER A 323 1.28 -1.71 -7.21
#